data_ba94a148faa62330c28f329baafd6edb
#
_entry.id   ba94a148faa62330c28f329baafd6edb
#
_cell.length_a   1.000
_cell.length_b   1.000
_cell.length_c   1.000
_cell.angle_alpha   90.00
_cell.angle_beta   90.00
_cell.angle_gamma   90.00
#
_symmetry.space_group_name_H-M   'P 1'
#
loop_
_entity.id
_entity.type
_entity.pdbx_description
1 polymer ?
#
loop_
_entity_poly.entity_id
_entity_poly.type
_entity_poly.pdbx_seq_one_letter_code
_entity_poly.pdbx_strand_id
1 'polypeptide(L)'
;IYYEYFHFKKLSKQLSPYLWLSLHDMTPDVLSERQAVYMHNPSIVNRIKWRDFKFDKTYILFALFYKYLYRINIKRNNYCIVQQNWFKEVCSDLFSLPRSRFIVARPNVRIAYKTDDVRKERCRTFFFPSLPRPFKNFETVCEAARILESKGIDDLQVVMTLSADQNSYAKHVVEKYKDVAALQFVGLLSQPEMQQHYESA
;
A
#
# COMPACT_ATOMS: atom_id res chain seq x y z
N ILE A 1 -5.91 11.92 17.03
CA ILE A 1 -5.86 13.39 17.18
C ILE A 1 -5.44 13.77 18.60
N TYR A 2 -6.13 13.30 19.66
CA TYR A 2 -5.81 13.67 21.05
C TYR A 2 -4.34 13.37 21.42
N TYR A 3 -3.88 12.14 21.15
CA TYR A 3 -2.49 11.75 21.45
C TYR A 3 -1.48 12.60 20.70
N GLU A 4 -1.68 12.87 19.42
CA GLU A 4 -0.76 13.61 18.56
C GLU A 4 -0.56 15.06 18.99
N TYR A 5 -1.64 15.73 19.40
CA TYR A 5 -1.59 17.19 19.61
C TYR A 5 -1.63 17.61 21.08
N PHE A 6 -1.97 16.71 21.99
CA PHE A 6 -2.05 17.02 23.42
C PHE A 6 -1.18 16.10 24.27
N HIS A 7 -1.36 14.78 24.15
CA HIS A 7 -0.66 13.83 25.01
C HIS A 7 0.85 13.80 24.72
N PHE A 8 1.25 13.70 23.46
CA PHE A 8 2.67 13.66 23.06
C PHE A 8 3.39 14.97 23.36
N LYS A 9 2.69 16.10 23.34
CA LYS A 9 3.25 17.37 23.78
C LYS A 9 3.64 17.33 25.26
N LYS A 10 2.77 16.81 26.11
CA LYS A 10 3.06 16.65 27.54
C LYS A 10 4.20 15.67 27.77
N LEU A 11 4.15 14.52 27.10
CA LEU A 11 5.17 13.47 27.20
C LEU A 11 6.55 13.99 26.75
N SER A 12 6.61 14.68 25.62
CA SER A 12 7.89 15.24 25.11
C SER A 12 8.52 16.25 26.03
N LYS A 13 7.72 17.04 26.79
CA LYS A 13 8.23 17.94 27.84
C LYS A 13 8.92 17.16 28.97
N GLN A 14 8.38 16.01 29.34
CA GLN A 14 8.93 15.19 30.42
C GLN A 14 10.20 14.45 29.97
N LEU A 15 10.22 13.96 28.72
CA LEU A 15 11.30 13.15 28.18
C LEU A 15 12.46 13.98 27.61
N SER A 16 12.21 15.24 27.21
CA SER A 16 13.18 16.11 26.53
C SER A 16 13.99 15.39 25.44
N PRO A 17 13.33 14.72 24.49
CA PRO A 17 14.02 13.85 23.54
C PRO A 17 14.86 14.68 22.56
N TYR A 18 16.05 14.17 22.21
CA TYR A 18 16.84 14.74 21.12
C TYR A 18 16.12 14.59 19.78
N LEU A 19 15.58 13.40 19.49
CA LEU A 19 14.84 13.11 18.27
C LEU A 19 13.45 12.54 18.60
N TRP A 20 12.41 13.16 18.03
CA TRP A 20 11.08 12.57 17.95
C TRP A 20 10.83 12.06 16.54
N LEU A 21 10.72 10.74 16.37
CA LEU A 21 10.40 10.10 15.11
C LEU A 21 8.96 9.58 15.11
N SER A 22 8.11 10.17 14.28
CA SER A 22 6.74 9.69 14.05
C SER A 22 6.71 8.67 12.93
N LEU A 23 6.19 7.45 13.20
CA LEU A 23 6.16 6.35 12.23
C LEU A 23 4.82 6.22 11.46
N HIS A 24 3.96 7.23 11.53
CA HIS A 24 2.61 7.17 10.96
C HIS A 24 2.17 8.53 10.38
N ASP A 25 2.71 8.88 9.26
CA ASP A 25 2.25 9.96 8.36
C ASP A 25 1.99 11.35 8.99
N MET A 26 1.61 11.45 10.26
CA MET A 26 1.24 12.71 10.91
C MET A 26 2.38 13.27 11.77
N THR A 27 2.46 14.59 11.81
CA THR A 27 3.44 15.31 12.62
C THR A 27 2.79 15.79 13.92
N PRO A 28 3.12 15.18 15.07
CA PRO A 28 2.58 15.60 16.36
C PRO A 28 3.11 16.96 16.81
N ASP A 29 2.39 17.60 17.73
CA ASP A 29 2.88 18.78 18.44
C ASP A 29 3.74 18.33 19.62
N VAL A 30 5.04 18.27 19.43
CA VAL A 30 6.02 17.84 20.44
C VAL A 30 7.15 18.86 20.61
N LEU A 31 7.84 18.77 21.74
CA LEU A 31 9.07 19.48 22.04
C LEU A 31 10.23 18.48 21.97
N SER A 32 11.09 18.67 20.98
CA SER A 32 12.31 17.90 20.77
C SER A 32 13.34 18.75 20.04
N GLU A 33 14.62 18.43 20.15
CA GLU A 33 15.66 19.15 19.39
C GLU A 33 15.52 18.90 17.89
N ARG A 34 15.16 17.67 17.51
CA ARG A 34 14.92 17.22 16.14
C ARG A 34 13.59 16.49 16.04
N GLN A 35 12.90 16.70 14.93
CA GLN A 35 11.66 16.01 14.64
C GLN A 35 11.68 15.43 13.23
N ALA A 36 11.22 14.20 13.08
CA ALA A 36 11.08 13.55 11.78
C ALA A 36 9.76 12.79 11.70
N VAL A 37 9.25 12.66 10.48
CA VAL A 37 8.02 11.90 10.19
C VAL A 37 8.28 10.89 9.07
N TYR A 38 7.79 9.67 9.24
CA TYR A 38 7.77 8.64 8.22
C TYR A 38 6.42 8.63 7.51
N MET A 39 6.44 8.94 6.22
CA MET A 39 5.28 9.11 5.37
C MET A 39 5.20 7.92 4.39
N HIS A 40 4.20 7.06 4.55
CA HIS A 40 4.09 5.82 3.78
C HIS A 40 2.74 5.62 3.08
N ASN A 41 1.73 6.44 3.42
CA ASN A 41 0.40 6.32 2.84
C ASN A 41 0.23 7.25 1.62
N PRO A 42 0.25 6.71 0.40
CA PRO A 42 0.13 7.51 -0.82
C PRO A 42 -1.30 7.90 -1.17
N SER A 43 -2.29 7.58 -0.34
CA SER A 43 -3.71 7.87 -0.64
C SER A 43 -3.99 9.36 -0.90
N ILE A 44 -3.15 10.26 -0.36
CA ILE A 44 -3.25 11.72 -0.54
C ILE A 44 -3.10 12.18 -2.01
N VAL A 45 -2.55 11.33 -2.88
CA VAL A 45 -2.34 11.61 -4.31
C VAL A 45 -3.15 10.70 -5.23
N ASN A 46 -3.91 9.77 -4.67
CA ASN A 46 -4.72 8.86 -5.45
C ASN A 46 -5.91 9.57 -6.10
N ARG A 47 -6.17 9.23 -7.36
CA ARG A 47 -7.36 9.72 -8.07
C ARG A 47 -8.56 8.85 -7.68
N ILE A 48 -9.61 9.49 -7.18
CA ILE A 48 -10.87 8.85 -6.84
C ILE A 48 -11.63 8.52 -8.13
N LYS A 49 -12.13 7.29 -8.25
CA LYS A 49 -12.98 6.84 -9.34
C LYS A 49 -14.41 6.69 -8.83
N TRP A 50 -15.42 6.82 -9.72
CA TRP A 50 -16.83 6.66 -9.36
C TRP A 50 -17.15 5.31 -8.68
N ARG A 51 -16.46 4.24 -9.07
CA ARG A 51 -16.60 2.92 -8.45
C ARG A 51 -16.20 2.89 -6.96
N ASP A 52 -15.25 3.75 -6.55
CA ASP A 52 -14.74 3.78 -5.19
C ASP A 52 -15.83 4.18 -4.19
N PHE A 53 -16.77 5.06 -4.61
CA PHE A 53 -17.94 5.45 -3.80
C PHE A 53 -18.84 4.27 -3.44
N LYS A 54 -18.91 3.27 -4.31
CA LYS A 54 -19.70 2.06 -4.08
C LYS A 54 -19.03 1.10 -3.08
N PHE A 55 -17.70 0.99 -3.11
CA PHE A 55 -17.00 -0.10 -2.44
C PHE A 55 -16.16 0.33 -1.23
N ASP A 56 -15.65 1.56 -1.18
CA ASP A 56 -14.73 1.98 -0.13
C ASP A 56 -14.85 3.47 0.23
N LYS A 57 -15.90 3.81 0.99
CA LYS A 57 -16.14 5.18 1.47
C LYS A 57 -15.00 5.69 2.36
N THR A 58 -14.37 4.80 3.14
CA THR A 58 -13.24 5.14 4.00
C THR A 58 -12.05 5.60 3.20
N TYR A 59 -11.73 4.87 2.11
CA TYR A 59 -10.68 5.26 1.18
C TYR A 59 -10.91 6.64 0.57
N ILE A 60 -12.16 6.97 0.20
CA ILE A 60 -12.52 8.29 -0.34
C ILE A 60 -12.23 9.39 0.69
N LEU A 61 -12.64 9.19 1.94
CA LEU A 61 -12.33 10.14 3.02
C LEU A 61 -10.83 10.35 3.18
N PHE A 62 -10.05 9.28 3.16
CA PHE A 62 -8.59 9.39 3.19
C PHE A 62 -8.04 10.14 1.98
N ALA A 63 -8.47 9.80 0.77
CA ALA A 63 -7.99 10.45 -0.45
C ALA A 63 -8.33 11.96 -0.50
N LEU A 64 -9.49 12.37 0.03
CA LEU A 64 -9.91 13.76 0.04
C LEU A 64 -9.27 14.57 1.17
N PHE A 65 -9.22 14.03 2.38
CA PHE A 65 -8.95 14.79 3.59
C PHE A 65 -7.59 14.52 4.22
N TYR A 66 -6.96 13.38 3.96
CA TYR A 66 -5.73 12.99 4.64
C TYR A 66 -4.55 13.93 4.36
N LYS A 67 -4.51 14.55 3.18
CA LYS A 67 -3.52 15.60 2.85
C LYS A 67 -3.55 16.79 3.81
N TYR A 68 -4.71 17.12 4.37
CA TYR A 68 -4.82 18.21 5.35
C TYR A 68 -4.26 17.80 6.71
N LEU A 69 -4.44 16.53 7.11
CA LEU A 69 -3.80 15.98 8.30
C LEU A 69 -2.27 15.97 8.18
N TYR A 70 -1.75 15.61 7.01
CA TYR A 70 -0.30 15.71 6.74
C TYR A 70 0.22 17.14 6.87
N ARG A 71 -0.55 18.15 6.46
CA ARG A 71 -0.14 19.57 6.53
C ARG A 71 0.04 20.09 7.94
N ILE A 72 -0.68 19.51 8.91
CA ILE A 72 -0.59 19.94 10.30
C ILE A 72 0.84 19.69 10.79
N ASN A 73 1.50 20.74 11.23
CA ASN A 73 2.85 20.72 11.78
C ASN A 73 3.97 20.19 10.87
N ILE A 74 3.71 19.81 9.62
CA ILE A 74 4.72 19.18 8.75
C ILE A 74 6.00 20.00 8.59
N LYS A 75 5.88 21.32 8.60
CA LYS A 75 7.03 22.25 8.49
C LYS A 75 7.96 22.21 9.69
N ARG A 76 7.52 21.66 10.83
CA ARG A 76 8.34 21.50 12.05
C ARG A 76 9.35 20.37 11.92
N ASN A 77 9.09 19.40 11.02
CA ASN A 77 10.02 18.30 10.82
C ASN A 77 11.34 18.80 10.21
N ASN A 78 12.44 18.39 10.81
CA ASN A 78 13.75 18.53 10.20
C ASN A 78 13.86 17.63 8.97
N TYR A 79 13.28 16.41 9.04
CA TYR A 79 13.28 15.44 7.96
C TYR A 79 11.92 14.77 7.79
N CYS A 80 11.55 14.53 6.54
CA CYS A 80 10.43 13.69 6.12
C CYS A 80 10.99 12.45 5.46
N ILE A 81 10.67 11.26 5.97
CA ILE A 81 11.16 9.99 5.46
C ILE A 81 10.07 9.39 4.56
N VAL A 82 10.42 9.01 3.35
CA VAL A 82 9.52 8.39 2.37
C VAL A 82 10.16 7.14 1.76
N GLN A 83 9.37 6.24 1.20
CA GLN A 83 9.87 4.99 0.62
C GLN A 83 10.31 5.12 -0.84
N GLN A 84 9.81 6.12 -1.58
CA GLN A 84 9.95 6.22 -3.02
C GLN A 84 10.30 7.64 -3.47
N ASN A 85 11.13 7.75 -4.52
CA ASN A 85 11.52 9.04 -5.09
C ASN A 85 10.32 9.84 -5.62
N TRP A 86 9.41 9.20 -6.34
CA TRP A 86 8.22 9.87 -6.86
C TRP A 86 7.37 10.50 -5.74
N PHE A 87 7.24 9.81 -4.59
CA PHE A 87 6.46 10.31 -3.45
C PHE A 87 7.17 11.49 -2.76
N LYS A 88 8.52 11.48 -2.72
CA LYS A 88 9.33 12.62 -2.31
C LYS A 88 9.00 13.86 -3.14
N GLU A 89 9.02 13.73 -4.48
CA GLU A 89 8.75 14.88 -5.38
C GLU A 89 7.34 15.42 -5.15
N VAL A 90 6.34 14.54 -5.14
CA VAL A 90 4.95 14.93 -4.90
C VAL A 90 4.75 15.60 -3.53
N CYS A 91 5.32 15.06 -2.46
CA CYS A 91 5.19 15.65 -1.12
C CYS A 91 5.95 16.97 -0.99
N SER A 92 7.12 17.10 -1.62
CA SER A 92 7.88 18.35 -1.67
C SER A 92 7.03 19.47 -2.28
N ASP A 93 6.40 19.22 -3.41
CA ASP A 93 5.56 20.20 -4.11
C ASP A 93 4.25 20.47 -3.33
N LEU A 94 3.56 19.42 -2.88
CA LEU A 94 2.26 19.51 -2.20
C LEU A 94 2.34 20.29 -0.86
N PHE A 95 3.44 20.14 -0.13
CA PHE A 95 3.64 20.74 1.18
C PHE A 95 4.57 21.95 1.15
N SER A 96 5.11 22.31 -0.01
CA SER A 96 6.09 23.39 -0.18
C SER A 96 7.29 23.25 0.75
N LEU A 97 7.88 22.06 0.76
CA LEU A 97 9.08 21.72 1.52
C LEU A 97 10.27 21.51 0.57
N PRO A 98 11.48 21.95 0.94
CA PRO A 98 12.65 21.72 0.11
C PRO A 98 12.97 20.23 0.03
N ARG A 99 13.37 19.75 -1.16
CA ARG A 99 13.72 18.33 -1.41
C ARG A 99 14.81 17.80 -0.50
N SER A 100 15.69 18.68 0.00
CA SER A 100 16.74 18.35 0.97
C SER A 100 16.23 17.89 2.33
N ARG A 101 14.99 18.19 2.69
CA ARG A 101 14.34 17.66 3.90
C ARG A 101 13.83 16.23 3.76
N PHE A 102 13.82 15.68 2.55
CA PHE A 102 13.31 14.33 2.32
C PHE A 102 14.41 13.29 2.27
N ILE A 103 14.28 12.26 3.07
CA ILE A 103 15.11 11.06 3.05
C ILE A 103 14.31 9.95 2.38
N VAL A 104 14.88 9.34 1.33
CA VAL A 104 14.27 8.17 0.69
C VAL A 104 14.85 6.92 1.34
N ALA A 105 14.05 6.26 2.19
CA ALA A 105 14.41 5.02 2.88
C ALA A 105 13.50 3.89 2.37
N ARG A 106 14.02 3.06 1.47
CA ARG A 106 13.31 1.89 0.96
C ARG A 106 13.31 0.78 2.01
N PRO A 107 12.21 0.03 2.17
CA PRO A 107 12.21 -1.14 3.02
C PRO A 107 13.30 -2.12 2.60
N ASN A 108 14.13 -2.54 3.55
CA ASN A 108 15.10 -3.59 3.31
C ASN A 108 14.45 -4.93 3.64
N VAL A 109 13.90 -5.58 2.62
CA VAL A 109 13.34 -6.93 2.75
C VAL A 109 14.45 -7.91 2.45
N ARG A 110 14.92 -8.64 3.47
CA ARG A 110 15.81 -9.80 3.25
C ARG A 110 14.94 -10.93 2.72
N ILE A 111 14.99 -11.14 1.41
CA ILE A 111 14.33 -12.26 0.77
C ILE A 111 15.34 -13.40 0.78
N ALA A 112 15.08 -14.43 1.58
CA ALA A 112 15.83 -15.66 1.56
C ALA A 112 15.35 -16.51 0.36
N TYR A 113 15.68 -16.11 -0.86
CA TYR A 113 15.49 -16.99 -2.00
C TYR A 113 16.64 -17.99 -2.06
N LYS A 114 16.31 -19.25 -2.21
CA LYS A 114 17.24 -20.23 -2.77
C LYS A 114 17.34 -19.92 -4.26
N THR A 115 18.44 -19.27 -4.65
CA THR A 115 18.70 -18.86 -6.05
C THR A 115 19.05 -20.01 -6.99
N ASP A 116 19.04 -21.26 -6.48
CA ASP A 116 19.58 -22.40 -7.21
C ASP A 116 18.65 -22.98 -8.28
N ASP A 117 17.37 -22.56 -8.28
CA ASP A 117 16.39 -22.95 -9.31
C ASP A 117 15.89 -21.73 -10.09
N VAL A 118 16.76 -21.15 -10.92
CA VAL A 118 16.24 -20.32 -12.03
C VAL A 118 15.54 -21.28 -12.99
N ARG A 119 14.22 -21.44 -12.81
CA ARG A 119 13.41 -22.24 -13.72
C ARG A 119 13.60 -21.69 -15.13
N LYS A 120 14.24 -22.46 -15.99
CA LYS A 120 14.39 -22.16 -17.43
C LYS A 120 13.07 -22.33 -18.18
N GLU A 121 12.03 -22.82 -17.51
CA GLU A 121 10.72 -23.03 -18.08
C GLU A 121 9.88 -21.76 -18.06
N ARG A 122 9.02 -21.63 -19.06
CA ARG A 122 8.10 -20.50 -19.18
C ARG A 122 7.19 -20.44 -17.94
N CYS A 123 7.19 -19.31 -17.23
CA CYS A 123 6.28 -19.09 -16.10
C CYS A 123 4.83 -19.10 -16.59
N ARG A 124 4.01 -19.93 -15.98
CA ARG A 124 2.59 -20.11 -16.32
C ARG A 124 1.66 -19.81 -15.16
N THR A 125 2.19 -19.75 -13.95
CA THR A 125 1.45 -19.41 -12.74
C THR A 125 1.86 -18.03 -12.24
N PHE A 126 0.88 -17.18 -11.98
CA PHE A 126 1.06 -15.85 -11.43
C PHE A 126 0.34 -15.75 -10.10
N PHE A 127 1.02 -15.30 -9.08
CA PHE A 127 0.45 -15.10 -7.75
C PHE A 127 0.26 -13.61 -7.46
N PHE A 128 -0.98 -13.20 -7.17
CA PHE A 128 -1.34 -11.82 -6.85
C PHE A 128 -1.91 -11.71 -5.44
N PRO A 129 -1.05 -11.68 -4.40
CA PRO A 129 -1.45 -11.54 -3.02
C PRO A 129 -1.75 -10.08 -2.69
N SER A 130 -3.00 -9.80 -2.38
CA SER A 130 -3.40 -8.47 -1.91
C SER A 130 -4.75 -8.50 -1.21
N LEU A 131 -4.95 -7.62 -0.24
CA LEU A 131 -6.28 -7.38 0.32
C LEU A 131 -7.21 -6.75 -0.72
N PRO A 132 -8.50 -7.12 -0.75
CA PRO A 132 -9.45 -6.62 -1.73
C PRO A 132 -9.83 -5.17 -1.48
N ARG A 133 -9.17 -4.28 -2.19
CA ARG A 133 -9.44 -2.85 -2.22
C ARG A 133 -9.55 -2.36 -3.66
N PRO A 134 -10.48 -1.44 -4.00
CA PRO A 134 -10.67 -0.95 -5.37
C PRO A 134 -9.40 -0.38 -6.02
N PHE A 135 -8.54 0.28 -5.25
CA PHE A 135 -7.29 0.85 -5.75
C PHE A 135 -6.21 -0.21 -6.11
N LYS A 136 -6.38 -1.46 -5.67
CA LYS A 136 -5.51 -2.59 -6.06
C LYS A 136 -5.81 -3.08 -7.48
N ASN A 137 -6.98 -2.72 -8.01
CA ASN A 137 -7.37 -2.92 -9.39
C ASN A 137 -7.27 -4.37 -9.88
N PHE A 138 -7.85 -5.30 -9.12
CA PHE A 138 -7.90 -6.73 -9.45
C PHE A 138 -8.51 -6.97 -10.83
N GLU A 139 -9.46 -6.14 -11.25
CA GLU A 139 -10.14 -6.25 -12.54
C GLU A 139 -9.17 -6.22 -13.72
N THR A 140 -8.07 -5.45 -13.64
CA THR A 140 -7.07 -5.41 -14.71
C THR A 140 -6.39 -6.75 -14.89
N VAL A 141 -6.07 -7.44 -13.79
CA VAL A 141 -5.44 -8.77 -13.84
C VAL A 141 -6.43 -9.81 -14.34
N CYS A 142 -7.68 -9.76 -13.85
CA CYS A 142 -8.75 -10.66 -14.32
C CYS A 142 -9.03 -10.47 -15.80
N GLU A 143 -9.08 -9.23 -16.29
CA GLU A 143 -9.33 -8.94 -17.68
C GLU A 143 -8.15 -9.37 -18.59
N ALA A 144 -6.92 -9.21 -18.10
CA ALA A 144 -5.75 -9.73 -18.81
C ALA A 144 -5.81 -11.27 -18.97
N ALA A 145 -6.18 -11.99 -17.90
CA ALA A 145 -6.37 -13.44 -17.96
C ALA A 145 -7.45 -13.82 -18.96
N ARG A 146 -8.62 -13.16 -18.95
CA ARG A 146 -9.71 -13.36 -19.92
C ARG A 146 -9.26 -13.15 -21.36
N ILE A 147 -8.47 -12.08 -21.62
CA ILE A 147 -7.95 -11.80 -22.97
C ILE A 147 -7.00 -12.90 -23.43
N LEU A 148 -6.14 -13.40 -22.55
CA LEU A 148 -5.19 -14.46 -22.87
C LEU A 148 -5.91 -15.77 -23.18
N GLU A 149 -6.89 -16.14 -22.35
CA GLU A 149 -7.75 -17.30 -22.58
C GLU A 149 -8.49 -17.20 -23.93
N SER A 150 -9.05 -16.04 -24.27
CA SER A 150 -9.71 -15.82 -25.58
C SER A 150 -8.77 -15.94 -26.78
N LYS A 151 -7.46 -15.85 -26.55
CA LYS A 151 -6.40 -16.07 -27.57
C LYS A 151 -5.89 -17.53 -27.61
N GLY A 152 -6.52 -18.45 -26.88
CA GLY A 152 -6.14 -19.86 -26.82
C GLY A 152 -4.90 -20.13 -25.97
N ILE A 153 -4.60 -19.27 -24.99
CA ILE A 153 -3.54 -19.49 -24.00
C ILE A 153 -4.20 -20.10 -22.76
N ASP A 154 -4.33 -21.44 -22.75
CA ASP A 154 -5.10 -22.18 -21.76
C ASP A 154 -4.23 -22.70 -20.59
N ASP A 155 -2.92 -22.61 -20.69
CA ASP A 155 -1.96 -23.10 -19.71
C ASP A 155 -1.53 -22.02 -18.69
N LEU A 156 -2.31 -20.94 -18.61
CA LEU A 156 -2.13 -19.84 -17.66
C LEU A 156 -2.94 -20.06 -16.40
N GLN A 157 -2.34 -19.81 -15.24
CA GLN A 157 -3.02 -19.76 -13.96
C GLN A 157 -2.70 -18.46 -13.22
N VAL A 158 -3.74 -17.80 -12.70
CA VAL A 158 -3.59 -16.60 -11.87
C VAL A 158 -4.26 -16.83 -10.52
N VAL A 159 -3.47 -16.97 -9.49
CA VAL A 159 -3.91 -17.18 -8.10
C VAL A 159 -4.04 -15.84 -7.38
N MET A 160 -5.22 -15.56 -6.83
CA MET A 160 -5.51 -14.31 -6.12
C MET A 160 -6.03 -14.56 -4.72
N THR A 161 -5.59 -13.78 -3.74
CA THR A 161 -6.07 -13.86 -2.35
C THR A 161 -7.42 -13.16 -2.16
N LEU A 162 -8.38 -13.50 -3.02
CA LEU A 162 -9.77 -13.03 -2.99
C LEU A 162 -10.74 -14.15 -2.63
N SER A 163 -11.78 -13.81 -1.86
CA SER A 163 -13.00 -14.61 -1.73
C SER A 163 -14.21 -13.70 -1.59
N ALA A 164 -15.38 -14.16 -2.03
CA ALA A 164 -16.59 -13.35 -2.11
C ALA A 164 -17.12 -12.86 -0.75
N ASP A 165 -16.72 -13.49 0.33
CA ASP A 165 -17.10 -13.19 1.72
C ASP A 165 -16.26 -12.08 2.37
N GLN A 166 -15.11 -11.72 1.80
CA GLN A 166 -14.22 -10.72 2.40
C GLN A 166 -14.81 -9.31 2.44
N ASN A 167 -15.44 -8.86 1.37
CA ASN A 167 -16.16 -7.58 1.29
C ASN A 167 -16.94 -7.45 -0.05
N SER A 168 -17.71 -6.37 -0.19
CA SER A 168 -18.54 -6.14 -1.38
C SER A 168 -17.75 -5.97 -2.69
N TYR A 169 -16.52 -5.47 -2.62
CA TYR A 169 -15.64 -5.35 -3.77
C TYR A 169 -15.10 -6.72 -4.21
N ALA A 170 -14.63 -7.54 -3.27
CA ALA A 170 -14.20 -8.90 -3.53
C ALA A 170 -15.33 -9.72 -4.15
N LYS A 171 -16.54 -9.67 -3.55
CA LYS A 171 -17.73 -10.32 -4.11
C LYS A 171 -18.00 -9.90 -5.55
N HIS A 172 -17.95 -8.59 -5.83
CA HIS A 172 -18.15 -8.07 -7.18
C HIS A 172 -17.13 -8.62 -8.18
N VAL A 173 -15.84 -8.65 -7.82
CA VAL A 173 -14.78 -9.17 -8.70
C VAL A 173 -14.95 -10.66 -8.94
N VAL A 174 -15.12 -11.46 -7.88
CA VAL A 174 -15.30 -12.92 -7.99
C VAL A 174 -16.52 -13.24 -8.86
N GLU A 175 -17.67 -12.61 -8.63
CA GLU A 175 -18.88 -12.85 -9.41
C GLU A 175 -18.72 -12.45 -10.90
N LYS A 176 -18.04 -11.34 -11.16
CA LYS A 176 -17.84 -10.84 -12.52
C LYS A 176 -16.92 -11.72 -13.36
N TYR A 177 -15.97 -12.40 -12.74
CA TYR A 177 -14.91 -13.15 -13.42
C TYR A 177 -14.93 -14.66 -13.12
N LYS A 178 -16.01 -15.18 -12.55
CA LYS A 178 -16.17 -16.61 -12.21
C LYS A 178 -16.07 -17.55 -13.39
N ASP A 179 -16.31 -17.06 -14.59
CA ASP A 179 -16.29 -17.78 -15.86
C ASP A 179 -14.90 -17.86 -16.52
N VAL A 180 -13.90 -17.17 -15.99
CA VAL A 180 -12.53 -17.20 -16.51
C VAL A 180 -11.77 -18.34 -15.85
N ALA A 181 -11.52 -19.42 -16.60
CA ALA A 181 -10.93 -20.66 -16.08
C ALA A 181 -9.49 -20.49 -15.54
N ALA A 182 -8.74 -19.53 -16.10
CA ALA A 182 -7.39 -19.19 -15.65
C ALA A 182 -7.32 -18.57 -14.24
N LEU A 183 -8.45 -18.13 -13.67
CA LEU A 183 -8.48 -17.45 -12.37
C LEU A 183 -8.78 -18.41 -11.22
N GLN A 184 -7.96 -18.36 -10.17
CA GLN A 184 -8.16 -19.08 -8.93
C GLN A 184 -8.28 -18.09 -7.76
N PHE A 185 -9.44 -18.08 -7.11
CA PHE A 185 -9.73 -17.23 -5.95
C PHE A 185 -9.59 -18.06 -4.66
N VAL A 186 -8.50 -17.85 -3.91
CA VAL A 186 -8.12 -18.70 -2.76
C VAL A 186 -8.46 -18.09 -1.41
N GLY A 187 -8.89 -16.82 -1.38
CA GLY A 187 -9.18 -16.12 -0.12
C GLY A 187 -7.94 -15.71 0.66
N LEU A 188 -8.13 -15.49 1.96
CA LEU A 188 -7.03 -15.12 2.85
C LEU A 188 -6.18 -16.35 3.16
N LEU A 189 -4.87 -16.22 2.97
CA LEU A 189 -3.89 -17.27 3.22
C LEU A 189 -3.10 -16.99 4.50
N SER A 190 -2.68 -18.04 5.17
CA SER A 190 -1.69 -17.98 6.24
C SER A 190 -0.27 -17.71 5.69
N GLN A 191 0.67 -17.34 6.54
CA GLN A 191 2.07 -17.11 6.14
C GLN A 191 2.73 -18.33 5.45
N PRO A 192 2.56 -19.58 5.94
CA PRO A 192 3.10 -20.75 5.23
C PRO A 192 2.49 -20.97 3.85
N GLU A 193 1.16 -20.80 3.71
CA GLU A 193 0.47 -20.92 2.43
C GLU A 193 0.92 -19.85 1.43
N MET A 194 1.09 -18.61 1.90
CA MET A 194 1.65 -17.52 1.09
C MET A 194 3.04 -17.88 0.57
N GLN A 195 3.91 -18.41 1.45
CA GLN A 195 5.27 -18.81 1.08
C GLN A 195 5.25 -19.92 0.01
N GLN A 196 4.39 -20.91 0.16
CA GLN A 196 4.22 -22.00 -0.82
C GLN A 196 3.82 -21.47 -2.20
N HIS A 197 2.89 -20.49 -2.25
CA HIS A 197 2.51 -19.87 -3.52
C HIS A 197 3.64 -19.04 -4.13
N TYR A 198 4.46 -18.34 -3.35
CA TYR A 198 5.64 -17.64 -3.87
C TYR A 198 6.69 -18.58 -4.46
N GLU A 199 6.83 -19.79 -3.92
CA GLU A 199 7.79 -20.79 -4.40
C GLU A 199 7.30 -21.51 -5.65
N SER A 200 5.97 -21.57 -5.89
CA SER A 200 5.34 -22.28 -7.01
C SER A 200 4.99 -21.40 -8.21
N ALA A 201 5.02 -20.08 -8.07
CA ALA A 201 4.62 -19.13 -9.11
C ALA A 201 5.75 -18.67 -10.02
#